data_07b9b8797bb1ce19d5098ac7ba842b8b
#
_entry.id   07b9b8797bb1ce19d5098ac7ba842b8b
#
_cell.length_a   1.000
_cell.length_b   1.000
_cell.length_c   1.000
_cell.angle_alpha   90.00
_cell.angle_beta   90.00
_cell.angle_gamma   90.00
#
_symmetry.space_group_name_H-M   'P 1'
#
loop_
_entity.id
_entity.type
_entity.pdbx_description
1 polymer ?
#
loop_
_entity_poly.entity_id
_entity_poly.type
_entity_poly.pdbx_seq_one_letter_code
_entity_poly.pdbx_strand_id
1 'polypeptide(L)'
;MSAKFAAPLLGLSLAACAASIPIQQTPRQLEKPIAPIDEAGPLFASTCEDWDEWDKPAYPVRIHGNAFLVGTCGIASVLITGTNGHILIDSGTEAGADLVLRNIRRLGFDPADIKVLLHSHEHYDHVGGMARLQQVTGAELYASADAAKAFESGLPIATDPQAGMHEPFPIARVDRVISGGDTIRVGNLALTAIATPGHSPGALSWHWGSCEGAECNRIVYADSLSPVSADAYKFSDHPAYLTDYRASLTRIEAIPCDILITPHPSASNMLDRMAGRAPWIDSEACENYAAALRERLEERIQKEQGE
;
A
#
# COMPACT_ATOMS: atom_id res chain seq x y z
N MET A 1 -53.47 -69.25 -33.00
CA MET A 1 -52.86 -68.33 -33.96
C MET A 1 -53.22 -66.90 -33.50
N SER A 2 -52.38 -66.24 -32.74
CA SER A 2 -52.65 -64.92 -32.21
C SER A 2 -51.57 -63.97 -32.66
N ALA A 3 -51.89 -63.01 -33.48
CA ALA A 3 -51.02 -61.98 -33.96
C ALA A 3 -50.93 -60.88 -32.91
N LYS A 4 -49.75 -60.52 -32.47
CA LYS A 4 -49.48 -59.37 -31.62
C LYS A 4 -49.07 -58.19 -32.49
N PHE A 5 -49.90 -57.13 -32.42
CA PHE A 5 -49.60 -55.83 -33.01
C PHE A 5 -48.68 -55.03 -32.03
N ALA A 6 -47.50 -54.63 -32.50
CA ALA A 6 -46.62 -53.69 -31.80
C ALA A 6 -46.87 -52.27 -32.33
N ALA A 7 -47.16 -51.31 -31.44
CA ALA A 7 -47.29 -49.89 -31.76
C ALA A 7 -45.93 -49.18 -31.54
N PRO A 8 -45.52 -48.24 -32.41
CA PRO A 8 -44.30 -47.49 -32.22
C PRO A 8 -44.60 -46.28 -31.27
N LEU A 9 -43.75 -46.12 -30.25
CA LEU A 9 -43.64 -44.94 -29.42
C LEU A 9 -42.90 -43.84 -30.17
N LEU A 10 -43.58 -42.76 -30.53
CA LEU A 10 -42.99 -41.52 -31.00
C LEU A 10 -42.42 -40.75 -29.78
N GLY A 11 -41.13 -40.68 -29.63
CA GLY A 11 -40.47 -39.84 -28.68
C GLY A 11 -40.44 -38.36 -29.19
N LEU A 12 -41.13 -37.46 -28.52
CA LEU A 12 -41.01 -36.02 -28.73
C LEU A 12 -39.78 -35.53 -27.97
N SER A 13 -38.74 -35.13 -28.70
CA SER A 13 -37.58 -34.43 -28.14
C SER A 13 -37.90 -32.94 -28.02
N LEU A 14 -38.14 -32.45 -26.82
CA LEU A 14 -38.20 -31.03 -26.52
C LEU A 14 -36.76 -30.45 -26.48
N ALA A 15 -36.35 -29.79 -27.56
CA ALA A 15 -35.16 -28.98 -27.59
C ALA A 15 -35.43 -27.67 -26.84
N ALA A 16 -34.94 -27.55 -25.60
CA ALA A 16 -34.95 -26.28 -24.87
C ALA A 16 -33.89 -25.36 -25.46
N CYS A 17 -34.28 -24.37 -26.24
CA CYS A 17 -33.43 -23.22 -26.60
C CYS A 17 -33.21 -22.38 -25.35
N ALA A 18 -32.04 -22.53 -24.70
CA ALA A 18 -31.54 -21.57 -23.72
C ALA A 18 -31.17 -20.29 -24.46
N ALA A 19 -32.01 -19.29 -24.41
CA ALA A 19 -31.70 -17.94 -24.87
C ALA A 19 -30.66 -17.35 -23.92
N SER A 20 -29.38 -17.23 -24.35
CA SER A 20 -28.36 -16.49 -23.66
C SER A 20 -28.77 -15.02 -23.67
N ILE A 21 -29.15 -14.48 -22.51
CA ILE A 21 -29.36 -13.06 -22.33
C ILE A 21 -27.97 -12.40 -22.41
N PRO A 22 -27.68 -11.54 -23.40
CA PRO A 22 -26.41 -10.82 -23.42
C PRO A 22 -26.38 -9.90 -22.17
N ILE A 23 -25.42 -10.12 -21.30
CA ILE A 23 -25.12 -9.18 -20.22
C ILE A 23 -24.61 -7.91 -20.93
N GLN A 24 -25.49 -6.92 -21.08
CA GLN A 24 -25.08 -5.58 -21.46
C GLN A 24 -24.17 -5.05 -20.36
N GLN A 25 -22.87 -5.08 -20.59
CA GLN A 25 -21.94 -4.31 -19.81
C GLN A 25 -22.27 -2.84 -20.05
N THR A 26 -22.95 -2.21 -19.11
CA THR A 26 -23.10 -0.76 -19.06
C THR A 26 -21.68 -0.17 -19.10
N PRO A 27 -21.38 0.78 -19.98
CA PRO A 27 -20.08 1.46 -19.96
C PRO A 27 -19.87 1.98 -18.53
N ARG A 28 -18.75 1.55 -17.92
CA ARG A 28 -18.36 1.97 -16.57
C ARG A 28 -18.17 3.49 -16.61
N GLN A 29 -19.16 4.25 -16.16
CA GLN A 29 -19.00 5.69 -15.99
C GLN A 29 -17.96 5.86 -14.87
N LEU A 30 -16.75 6.28 -15.23
CA LEU A 30 -15.76 6.78 -14.28
C LEU A 30 -16.43 7.92 -13.51
N GLU A 31 -16.45 7.82 -12.18
CA GLU A 31 -16.93 8.93 -11.36
C GLU A 31 -16.08 10.16 -11.70
N LYS A 32 -16.72 11.28 -12.03
CA LYS A 32 -15.99 12.54 -12.27
C LYS A 32 -15.22 12.91 -10.99
N PRO A 33 -14.00 13.44 -11.12
CA PRO A 33 -13.28 13.99 -9.99
C PRO A 33 -14.17 14.94 -9.20
N ILE A 34 -14.25 14.75 -7.89
CA ILE A 34 -15.15 15.56 -7.03
C ILE A 34 -14.60 16.98 -6.84
N ALA A 35 -13.28 17.12 -6.95
CA ALA A 35 -12.59 18.42 -6.89
C ALA A 35 -11.45 18.45 -7.91
N PRO A 36 -11.06 19.64 -8.41
CA PRO A 36 -9.80 19.82 -9.11
C PRO A 36 -8.64 19.30 -8.25
N ILE A 37 -7.65 18.70 -8.91
CA ILE A 37 -6.50 18.09 -8.19
C ILE A 37 -5.78 19.11 -7.30
N ASP A 38 -5.72 20.37 -7.72
CA ASP A 38 -5.07 21.46 -6.97
C ASP A 38 -5.86 21.89 -5.71
N GLU A 39 -7.14 21.56 -5.63
CA GLU A 39 -8.01 21.83 -4.47
C GLU A 39 -8.09 20.63 -3.52
N ALA A 40 -7.61 19.47 -3.92
CA ALA A 40 -7.75 18.21 -3.16
C ALA A 40 -6.92 18.22 -1.86
N GLY A 41 -5.75 18.86 -1.85
CA GLY A 41 -4.92 18.97 -0.66
C GLY A 41 -5.62 19.69 0.49
N PRO A 42 -6.14 20.93 0.30
CA PRO A 42 -6.95 21.62 1.31
C PRO A 42 -8.18 20.83 1.77
N LEU A 43 -8.85 20.08 0.87
CA LEU A 43 -9.98 19.22 1.23
C LEU A 43 -9.53 18.05 2.12
N PHE A 44 -8.41 17.41 1.81
CA PHE A 44 -7.82 16.40 2.66
C PHE A 44 -7.54 16.98 4.06
N ALA A 45 -6.81 18.07 4.13
CA ALA A 45 -6.42 18.72 5.39
C ALA A 45 -7.60 19.25 6.21
N SER A 46 -8.74 19.58 5.59
CA SER A 46 -9.95 19.98 6.30
C SER A 46 -10.80 18.81 6.80
N THR A 47 -10.55 17.60 6.26
CA THR A 47 -11.28 16.37 6.59
C THR A 47 -10.54 15.53 7.62
N CYS A 48 -9.20 15.54 7.55
CA CYS A 48 -8.32 14.68 8.32
C CYS A 48 -7.62 15.42 9.45
N GLU A 49 -7.31 14.71 10.53
CA GLU A 49 -6.57 15.16 11.69
C GLU A 49 -5.26 14.37 11.82
N ASP A 50 -4.33 14.85 12.66
CA ASP A 50 -3.12 14.11 12.98
C ASP A 50 -3.46 12.80 13.71
N TRP A 51 -2.84 11.70 13.27
CA TRP A 51 -3.05 10.35 13.81
C TRP A 51 -4.52 9.92 13.79
N ASP A 52 -5.21 10.27 12.71
CA ASP A 52 -6.63 9.97 12.49
C ASP A 52 -6.90 8.47 12.35
N GLU A 53 -8.19 8.10 12.38
CA GLU A 53 -8.64 6.71 12.23
C GLU A 53 -8.16 6.12 10.89
N TRP A 54 -7.74 4.85 10.91
CA TRP A 54 -7.17 4.16 9.76
C TRP A 54 -8.14 4.05 8.57
N ASP A 55 -9.43 3.98 8.84
CA ASP A 55 -10.49 3.83 7.82
C ASP A 55 -11.31 5.09 7.57
N LYS A 56 -10.91 6.23 8.12
CA LYS A 56 -11.60 7.49 7.86
C LYS A 56 -11.38 7.90 6.41
N PRO A 57 -12.47 8.10 5.62
CA PRO A 57 -12.36 8.46 4.21
C PRO A 57 -11.63 9.78 4.00
N ALA A 58 -10.71 9.82 3.04
CA ALA A 58 -9.99 11.01 2.63
C ALA A 58 -10.20 11.31 1.14
N TYR A 59 -9.89 12.55 0.73
CA TYR A 59 -9.79 12.91 -0.68
C TYR A 59 -8.44 12.45 -1.25
N PRO A 60 -8.40 11.89 -2.49
CA PRO A 60 -7.12 11.60 -3.12
C PRO A 60 -6.40 12.90 -3.49
N VAL A 61 -5.09 12.92 -3.32
CA VAL A 61 -4.24 14.12 -3.54
C VAL A 61 -3.11 13.79 -4.49
N ARG A 62 -2.85 14.66 -5.48
CA ARG A 62 -1.61 14.58 -6.25
C ARG A 62 -0.45 15.05 -5.36
N ILE A 63 0.58 14.22 -5.22
CA ILE A 63 1.79 14.56 -4.48
C ILE A 63 2.74 15.33 -5.39
N HIS A 64 3.12 14.72 -6.51
CA HIS A 64 3.99 15.30 -7.53
C HIS A 64 3.93 14.46 -8.81
N GLY A 65 3.84 15.11 -9.97
CA GLY A 65 3.85 14.46 -11.27
C GLY A 65 2.80 13.35 -11.39
N ASN A 66 3.27 12.11 -11.46
CA ASN A 66 2.45 10.90 -11.60
C ASN A 66 2.24 10.13 -10.29
N ALA A 67 2.55 10.71 -9.15
CA ALA A 67 2.37 10.12 -7.82
C ALA A 67 1.18 10.72 -7.10
N PHE A 68 0.28 9.87 -6.56
CA PHE A 68 -0.96 10.26 -5.92
C PHE A 68 -1.13 9.54 -4.59
N LEU A 69 -1.50 10.27 -3.55
CA LEU A 69 -2.04 9.69 -2.32
C LEU A 69 -3.49 9.26 -2.58
N VAL A 70 -3.79 8.00 -2.39
CA VAL A 70 -5.13 7.41 -2.61
C VAL A 70 -5.68 6.69 -1.37
N GLY A 71 -4.97 6.75 -0.25
CA GLY A 71 -5.32 6.13 1.01
C GLY A 71 -6.47 6.81 1.75
N THR A 72 -6.41 6.71 3.06
CA THR A 72 -7.36 7.26 4.03
C THR A 72 -6.72 8.40 4.82
N CYS A 73 -7.42 8.95 5.82
CA CYS A 73 -6.83 9.97 6.70
C CYS A 73 -5.66 9.42 7.52
N GLY A 74 -5.79 8.19 8.06
CA GLY A 74 -4.77 7.60 8.95
C GLY A 74 -3.70 6.80 8.23
N ILE A 75 -3.99 6.26 7.02
CA ILE A 75 -3.09 5.37 6.28
C ILE A 75 -2.86 5.89 4.85
N ALA A 76 -1.60 6.05 4.48
CA ALA A 76 -1.20 6.36 3.12
C ALA A 76 -1.22 5.10 2.25
N SER A 77 -1.82 5.21 1.07
CA SER A 77 -1.60 4.31 -0.06
C SER A 77 -1.20 5.16 -1.25
N VAL A 78 -0.16 4.79 -1.99
CA VAL A 78 0.40 5.63 -3.05
C VAL A 78 0.25 4.96 -4.40
N LEU A 79 -0.48 5.61 -5.31
CA LEU A 79 -0.61 5.21 -6.71
C LEU A 79 0.45 5.94 -7.55
N ILE A 80 1.25 5.19 -8.28
CA ILE A 80 2.20 5.72 -9.27
C ILE A 80 1.72 5.31 -10.66
N THR A 81 1.35 6.30 -11.48
CA THR A 81 0.72 6.06 -12.78
C THR A 81 1.74 6.06 -13.91
N GLY A 82 1.63 5.08 -14.80
CA GLY A 82 2.50 4.92 -15.96
C GLY A 82 1.71 4.68 -17.26
N THR A 83 2.41 4.72 -18.40
CA THR A 83 1.80 4.55 -19.72
C THR A 83 1.38 3.11 -20.04
N ASN A 84 1.98 2.13 -19.36
CA ASN A 84 1.73 0.70 -19.57
C ASN A 84 1.11 0.02 -18.34
N GLY A 85 0.55 0.80 -17.45
CA GLY A 85 -0.04 0.37 -16.19
C GLY A 85 0.54 1.11 -14.99
N HIS A 86 0.02 0.81 -13.82
CA HIS A 86 0.27 1.51 -12.58
C HIS A 86 0.89 0.59 -11.53
N ILE A 87 1.53 1.20 -10.54
CA ILE A 87 2.01 0.54 -9.32
C ILE A 87 1.26 1.16 -8.14
N LEU A 88 0.83 0.33 -7.20
CA LEU A 88 0.19 0.78 -5.96
C LEU A 88 1.00 0.25 -4.77
N ILE A 89 1.35 1.14 -3.85
CA ILE A 89 2.03 0.80 -2.59
C ILE A 89 1.02 0.95 -1.46
N ASP A 90 0.89 -0.07 -0.62
CA ASP A 90 -0.03 -0.24 0.49
C ASP A 90 -1.52 -0.25 0.11
N SER A 91 -2.29 -0.92 0.92
CA SER A 91 -3.72 -1.15 0.69
C SER A 91 -4.62 -0.51 1.74
N GLY A 92 -4.05 -0.09 2.86
CA GLY A 92 -4.81 0.17 4.07
C GLY A 92 -5.27 -1.14 4.73
N THR A 93 -6.18 -1.01 5.70
CA THR A 93 -6.88 -2.13 6.31
C THR A 93 -7.75 -2.87 5.29
N GLU A 94 -8.39 -3.97 5.69
CA GLU A 94 -9.36 -4.66 4.82
C GLU A 94 -10.50 -3.72 4.36
N ALA A 95 -11.05 -2.90 5.26
CA ALA A 95 -12.08 -1.91 4.93
C ALA A 95 -11.51 -0.73 4.11
N GLY A 96 -10.26 -0.36 4.35
CA GLY A 96 -9.54 0.69 3.64
C GLY A 96 -9.39 0.42 2.14
N ALA A 97 -9.26 -0.84 1.71
CA ALA A 97 -9.09 -1.20 0.31
C ALA A 97 -10.19 -0.66 -0.63
N ASP A 98 -11.45 -0.71 -0.21
CA ASP A 98 -12.55 -0.18 -1.03
C ASP A 98 -12.52 1.37 -1.09
N LEU A 99 -11.96 2.04 -0.08
CA LEU A 99 -11.69 3.48 -0.10
C LEU A 99 -10.59 3.82 -1.10
N VAL A 100 -9.48 3.09 -1.07
CA VAL A 100 -8.37 3.20 -2.03
C VAL A 100 -8.89 3.03 -3.47
N LEU A 101 -9.64 1.96 -3.75
CA LEU A 101 -10.24 1.71 -5.06
C LEU A 101 -11.17 2.84 -5.52
N ARG A 102 -11.94 3.42 -4.61
CA ARG A 102 -12.81 4.56 -4.88
C ARG A 102 -12.00 5.80 -5.21
N ASN A 103 -10.96 6.08 -4.46
CA ASN A 103 -10.07 7.22 -4.68
C ASN A 103 -9.33 7.14 -6.02
N ILE A 104 -8.88 5.94 -6.42
CA ILE A 104 -8.28 5.71 -7.73
C ILE A 104 -9.27 6.05 -8.86
N ARG A 105 -10.53 5.60 -8.74
CA ARG A 105 -11.58 5.93 -9.72
C ARG A 105 -11.93 7.43 -9.73
N ARG A 106 -11.91 8.11 -8.59
CA ARG A 106 -12.13 9.56 -8.49
C ARG A 106 -11.08 10.36 -9.26
N LEU A 107 -9.84 9.87 -9.29
CA LEU A 107 -8.77 10.45 -10.09
C LEU A 107 -8.92 10.14 -11.60
N GLY A 108 -9.89 9.31 -11.98
CA GLY A 108 -10.14 8.93 -13.37
C GLY A 108 -9.33 7.72 -13.84
N PHE A 109 -8.64 7.01 -12.95
CA PHE A 109 -7.89 5.79 -13.29
C PHE A 109 -8.75 4.54 -13.10
N ASP A 110 -8.55 3.54 -13.96
CA ASP A 110 -9.17 2.22 -13.79
C ASP A 110 -8.26 1.36 -12.87
N PRO A 111 -8.78 0.83 -11.76
CA PRO A 111 -8.03 -0.12 -10.94
C PRO A 111 -7.49 -1.34 -11.70
N ALA A 112 -8.11 -1.76 -12.80
CA ALA A 112 -7.63 -2.85 -13.65
C ALA A 112 -6.30 -2.52 -14.38
N ASP A 113 -5.91 -1.24 -14.43
CA ASP A 113 -4.63 -0.81 -14.95
C ASP A 113 -3.48 -0.92 -13.95
N ILE A 114 -3.75 -1.22 -12.68
CA ILE A 114 -2.71 -1.56 -11.71
C ILE A 114 -2.13 -2.93 -12.08
N LYS A 115 -0.81 -2.99 -12.24
CA LYS A 115 -0.09 -4.20 -12.64
C LYS A 115 0.67 -4.83 -11.48
N VAL A 116 1.12 -4.00 -10.53
CA VAL A 116 1.90 -4.44 -9.38
C VAL A 116 1.38 -3.77 -8.12
N LEU A 117 1.21 -4.59 -7.09
CA LEU A 117 0.99 -4.21 -5.70
C LEU A 117 2.29 -4.36 -4.93
N LEU A 118 2.63 -3.37 -4.14
CA LEU A 118 3.79 -3.33 -3.26
C LEU A 118 3.33 -3.02 -1.82
N HIS A 119 4.20 -3.24 -0.85
CA HIS A 119 3.94 -2.92 0.55
C HIS A 119 5.07 -2.08 1.16
N SER A 120 4.77 -1.32 2.20
CA SER A 120 5.77 -0.76 3.12
C SER A 120 6.19 -1.81 4.14
N HIS A 121 5.25 -2.31 4.92
CA HIS A 121 5.47 -3.38 5.88
C HIS A 121 4.22 -4.25 6.08
N GLU A 122 4.38 -5.37 6.75
CA GLU A 122 3.41 -6.46 6.81
C GLU A 122 2.39 -6.37 7.97
N HIS A 123 2.06 -5.15 8.44
CA HIS A 123 1.02 -4.97 9.47
C HIS A 123 -0.37 -4.76 8.87
N TYR A 124 -1.40 -5.13 9.63
CA TYR A 124 -2.81 -5.13 9.24
C TYR A 124 -3.27 -3.81 8.59
N ASP A 125 -2.86 -2.69 9.15
CA ASP A 125 -3.27 -1.35 8.69
C ASP A 125 -2.67 -0.94 7.34
N HIS A 126 -1.62 -1.63 6.88
CA HIS A 126 -0.97 -1.38 5.58
C HIS A 126 -1.28 -2.45 4.53
N VAL A 127 -1.44 -3.70 4.97
CA VAL A 127 -1.61 -4.83 4.03
C VAL A 127 -2.94 -5.57 4.17
N GLY A 128 -3.79 -5.20 5.12
CA GLY A 128 -5.08 -5.86 5.36
C GLY A 128 -5.98 -5.92 4.13
N GLY A 129 -5.90 -4.92 3.27
CA GLY A 129 -6.65 -4.82 2.03
C GLY A 129 -6.04 -5.49 0.80
N MET A 130 -4.81 -6.06 0.88
CA MET A 130 -4.08 -6.55 -0.30
C MET A 130 -4.83 -7.67 -1.05
N ALA A 131 -5.44 -8.62 -0.35
CA ALA A 131 -6.23 -9.68 -0.96
C ALA A 131 -7.41 -9.10 -1.76
N ARG A 132 -8.08 -8.07 -1.23
CA ARG A 132 -9.17 -7.36 -1.90
C ARG A 132 -8.68 -6.60 -3.13
N LEU A 133 -7.56 -5.89 -3.02
CA LEU A 133 -6.95 -5.20 -4.16
C LEU A 133 -6.54 -6.19 -5.25
N GLN A 134 -5.88 -7.29 -4.91
CA GLN A 134 -5.47 -8.33 -5.86
C GLN A 134 -6.68 -8.92 -6.60
N GLN A 135 -7.78 -9.20 -5.87
CA GLN A 135 -9.01 -9.71 -6.47
C GLN A 135 -9.62 -8.74 -7.49
N VAL A 136 -9.61 -7.43 -7.20
CA VAL A 136 -10.28 -6.42 -8.06
C VAL A 136 -9.42 -6.01 -9.24
N THR A 137 -8.11 -5.89 -9.03
CA THR A 137 -7.17 -5.38 -10.04
C THR A 137 -6.59 -6.48 -10.92
N GLY A 138 -6.46 -7.70 -10.39
CA GLY A 138 -5.70 -8.79 -11.03
C GLY A 138 -4.20 -8.55 -11.03
N ALA A 139 -3.70 -7.58 -10.25
CA ALA A 139 -2.30 -7.22 -10.16
C ALA A 139 -1.46 -8.29 -9.44
N GLU A 140 -0.18 -8.36 -9.78
CA GLU A 140 0.80 -9.19 -9.08
C GLU A 140 1.23 -8.52 -7.78
N LEU A 141 1.30 -9.27 -6.68
CA LEU A 141 1.82 -8.81 -5.40
C LEU A 141 3.30 -9.19 -5.26
N TYR A 142 4.16 -8.19 -5.07
CA TYR A 142 5.57 -8.40 -4.78
C TYR A 142 5.85 -8.03 -3.32
N ALA A 143 6.55 -8.92 -2.61
CA ALA A 143 6.81 -8.76 -1.19
C ALA A 143 8.23 -9.17 -0.80
N SER A 144 8.73 -8.66 0.33
CA SER A 144 9.95 -9.18 0.94
C SER A 144 9.76 -10.61 1.45
N ALA A 145 10.84 -11.31 1.75
CA ALA A 145 10.78 -12.70 2.19
C ALA A 145 10.02 -12.89 3.51
N ASP A 146 10.12 -11.95 4.45
CA ASP A 146 9.42 -12.03 5.72
C ASP A 146 7.96 -11.57 5.59
N ALA A 147 7.68 -10.52 4.80
CA ALA A 147 6.31 -10.12 4.48
C ALA A 147 5.57 -11.23 3.70
N ALA A 148 6.24 -11.99 2.82
CA ALA A 148 5.61 -13.11 2.12
C ALA A 148 5.06 -14.17 3.09
N LYS A 149 5.78 -14.45 4.18
CA LYS A 149 5.30 -15.37 5.24
C LYS A 149 4.07 -14.82 5.96
N ALA A 150 4.04 -13.49 6.18
CA ALA A 150 2.88 -12.83 6.77
C ALA A 150 1.67 -12.86 5.82
N PHE A 151 1.85 -12.66 4.52
CA PHE A 151 0.77 -12.80 3.53
C PHE A 151 0.22 -14.23 3.42
N GLU A 152 1.07 -15.25 3.60
CA GLU A 152 0.66 -16.65 3.61
C GLU A 152 -0.15 -17.04 4.85
N SER A 153 0.18 -16.46 6.01
CA SER A 153 -0.46 -16.78 7.29
C SER A 153 -1.62 -15.84 7.66
N GLY A 154 -1.63 -14.63 7.11
CA GLY A 154 -2.51 -13.54 7.53
C GLY A 154 -2.09 -12.87 8.85
N LEU A 155 -0.87 -13.11 9.33
CA LEU A 155 -0.34 -12.60 10.59
C LEU A 155 1.14 -12.23 10.44
N PRO A 156 1.62 -11.20 11.16
CA PRO A 156 3.04 -10.95 11.31
C PRO A 156 3.79 -12.19 11.82
N ILE A 157 5.04 -12.37 11.40
CA ILE A 157 5.86 -13.51 11.83
C ILE A 157 6.20 -13.40 13.33
N ALA A 158 6.51 -14.51 13.97
CA ALA A 158 6.74 -14.56 15.43
C ALA A 158 7.92 -13.71 15.92
N THR A 159 8.84 -13.33 15.03
CA THR A 159 9.98 -12.44 15.34
C THR A 159 9.66 -10.97 15.15
N ASP A 160 8.45 -10.63 14.71
CA ASP A 160 8.01 -9.25 14.56
C ASP A 160 7.87 -8.60 15.96
N PRO A 161 8.41 -7.38 16.16
CA PRO A 161 8.22 -6.65 17.42
C PRO A 161 6.76 -6.47 17.84
N GLN A 162 5.84 -6.45 16.87
CA GLN A 162 4.41 -6.28 17.09
C GLN A 162 3.61 -7.58 16.95
N ALA A 163 4.28 -8.75 16.99
CA ALA A 163 3.59 -10.03 16.91
C ALA A 163 2.47 -10.14 17.96
N GLY A 164 1.26 -10.44 17.51
CA GLY A 164 0.07 -10.58 18.36
C GLY A 164 -0.64 -9.27 18.73
N MET A 165 -0.20 -8.10 18.23
CA MET A 165 -0.88 -6.82 18.48
C MET A 165 -2.05 -6.56 17.52
N HIS A 166 -2.07 -7.19 16.37
CA HIS A 166 -3.07 -6.94 15.32
C HIS A 166 -3.94 -8.17 15.06
N GLU A 167 -5.16 -7.90 14.59
CA GLU A 167 -6.05 -8.95 14.09
C GLU A 167 -5.47 -9.59 12.82
N PRO A 168 -5.81 -10.86 12.55
CA PRO A 168 -5.43 -11.49 11.28
C PRO A 168 -6.05 -10.75 10.09
N PHE A 169 -5.29 -10.67 8.99
CA PHE A 169 -5.76 -10.13 7.72
C PHE A 169 -5.98 -11.23 6.66
N PRO A 170 -6.82 -10.97 5.64
CA PRO A 170 -7.04 -11.95 4.57
C PRO A 170 -5.72 -12.28 3.85
N ILE A 171 -5.45 -13.59 3.69
CA ILE A 171 -4.26 -14.06 2.97
C ILE A 171 -4.26 -13.55 1.53
N ALA A 172 -3.10 -13.12 1.05
CA ALA A 172 -2.90 -12.68 -0.32
C ALA A 172 -1.77 -13.50 -0.96
N ARG A 173 -1.91 -13.76 -2.26
CA ARG A 173 -0.90 -14.54 -2.99
C ARG A 173 0.29 -13.65 -3.36
N VAL A 174 1.47 -13.96 -2.85
CA VAL A 174 2.71 -13.32 -3.29
C VAL A 174 3.15 -13.96 -4.61
N ASP A 175 3.24 -13.15 -5.65
CA ASP A 175 3.64 -13.58 -6.98
C ASP A 175 5.16 -13.54 -7.16
N ARG A 176 5.84 -12.64 -6.43
CA ARG A 176 7.29 -12.50 -6.48
C ARG A 176 7.87 -12.07 -5.13
N VAL A 177 8.89 -12.78 -4.68
CA VAL A 177 9.73 -12.34 -3.56
C VAL A 177 10.83 -11.42 -4.05
N ILE A 178 11.00 -10.28 -3.39
CA ILE A 178 11.95 -9.23 -3.73
C ILE A 178 12.82 -8.85 -2.53
N SER A 179 13.90 -8.14 -2.80
CA SER A 179 14.88 -7.71 -1.80
C SER A 179 15.22 -6.22 -1.96
N GLY A 180 15.83 -5.65 -0.94
CA GLY A 180 16.41 -4.30 -1.05
C GLY A 180 17.42 -4.24 -2.20
N GLY A 181 17.33 -3.17 -3.00
CA GLY A 181 18.10 -2.98 -4.23
C GLY A 181 17.38 -3.43 -5.50
N ASP A 182 16.32 -4.26 -5.40
CA ASP A 182 15.53 -4.62 -6.57
C ASP A 182 14.78 -3.42 -7.12
N THR A 183 14.75 -3.30 -8.45
CA THR A 183 13.98 -2.27 -9.14
C THR A 183 12.78 -2.88 -9.86
N ILE A 184 11.58 -2.48 -9.47
CA ILE A 184 10.32 -2.90 -10.07
C ILE A 184 10.01 -1.99 -11.25
N ARG A 185 9.72 -2.60 -12.41
CA ARG A 185 9.46 -1.88 -13.66
C ARG A 185 8.07 -2.22 -14.21
N VAL A 186 7.30 -1.16 -14.52
CA VAL A 186 6.04 -1.26 -15.26
C VAL A 186 6.06 -0.18 -16.35
N GLY A 187 6.33 -0.56 -17.59
CA GLY A 187 6.51 0.38 -18.69
C GLY A 187 7.60 1.42 -18.39
N ASN A 188 7.20 2.68 -18.29
CA ASN A 188 8.08 3.80 -17.97
C ASN A 188 8.35 4.00 -16.48
N LEU A 189 7.71 3.23 -15.61
CA LEU A 189 7.91 3.30 -14.17
C LEU A 189 9.12 2.46 -13.74
N ALA A 190 9.86 2.96 -12.76
CA ALA A 190 10.97 2.26 -12.12
C ALA A 190 11.04 2.67 -10.63
N LEU A 191 10.64 1.78 -9.74
CA LEU A 191 10.69 1.96 -8.29
C LEU A 191 11.73 1.03 -7.70
N THR A 192 12.64 1.54 -6.89
CA THR A 192 13.67 0.73 -6.23
C THR A 192 13.35 0.51 -4.78
N ALA A 193 13.39 -0.75 -4.35
CA ALA A 193 13.17 -1.16 -2.97
C ALA A 193 14.42 -0.87 -2.12
N ILE A 194 14.19 -0.45 -0.88
CA ILE A 194 15.21 -0.32 0.16
C ILE A 194 14.77 -1.22 1.31
N ALA A 195 15.56 -2.23 1.67
CA ALA A 195 15.24 -3.01 2.86
C ALA A 195 15.41 -2.12 4.11
N THR A 196 14.32 -1.98 4.87
CA THR A 196 14.26 -1.15 6.08
C THR A 196 13.69 -1.92 7.27
N PRO A 197 14.24 -3.12 7.63
CA PRO A 197 13.80 -3.82 8.81
C PRO A 197 14.01 -2.96 10.07
N GLY A 198 13.05 -3.02 10.99
CA GLY A 198 13.08 -2.25 12.23
C GLY A 198 11.72 -2.15 12.89
N HIS A 199 10.76 -1.49 12.25
CA HIS A 199 9.36 -1.47 12.66
C HIS A 199 8.70 -2.85 12.46
N SER A 200 8.97 -3.47 11.34
CA SER A 200 8.70 -4.89 11.05
C SER A 200 9.89 -5.56 10.36
N PRO A 201 10.01 -6.89 10.38
CA PRO A 201 11.12 -7.60 9.76
C PRO A 201 11.13 -7.52 8.23
N GLY A 202 9.95 -7.51 7.61
CA GLY A 202 9.80 -7.51 6.16
C GLY A 202 9.72 -6.13 5.53
N ALA A 203 9.93 -5.06 6.29
CA ALA A 203 9.73 -3.68 5.85
C ALA A 203 10.59 -3.29 4.64
N LEU A 204 9.95 -2.61 3.71
CA LEU A 204 10.55 -2.02 2.50
C LEU A 204 10.17 -0.55 2.40
N SER A 205 11.16 0.30 2.24
CA SER A 205 10.95 1.66 1.74
C SER A 205 11.15 1.70 0.23
N TRP A 206 10.62 2.70 -0.43
CA TRP A 206 10.64 2.81 -1.89
C TRP A 206 11.14 4.17 -2.33
N HIS A 207 11.91 4.21 -3.42
CA HIS A 207 12.27 5.48 -4.03
C HIS A 207 12.15 5.44 -5.55
N TRP A 208 11.78 6.59 -6.14
CA TRP A 208 11.67 6.76 -7.59
C TRP A 208 11.76 8.24 -7.99
N GLY A 209 11.98 8.49 -9.27
CA GLY A 209 11.88 9.83 -9.84
C GLY A 209 10.48 10.10 -10.36
N SER A 210 9.94 11.28 -10.09
CA SER A 210 8.67 11.78 -10.63
C SER A 210 8.89 13.16 -11.23
N CYS A 211 8.31 13.43 -12.40
CA CYS A 211 8.55 14.66 -13.15
C CYS A 211 7.25 15.40 -13.47
N GLU A 212 7.28 16.74 -13.38
CA GLU A 212 6.29 17.66 -13.92
C GLU A 212 6.95 18.52 -15.00
N GLY A 213 6.70 18.19 -16.27
CA GLY A 213 7.40 18.81 -17.37
C GLY A 213 8.90 18.51 -17.32
N ALA A 214 9.73 19.55 -17.16
CA ALA A 214 11.19 19.43 -17.07
C ALA A 214 11.70 19.29 -15.60
N GLU A 215 10.85 19.51 -14.62
CA GLU A 215 11.20 19.44 -13.20
C GLU A 215 10.98 18.02 -12.69
N CYS A 216 12.06 17.38 -12.23
CA CYS A 216 12.04 16.02 -11.70
C CYS A 216 12.48 16.02 -10.24
N ASN A 217 11.70 15.36 -9.39
CA ASN A 217 11.99 15.21 -7.98
C ASN A 217 12.10 13.73 -7.60
N ARG A 218 12.94 13.44 -6.61
CA ARG A 218 13.09 12.09 -6.04
C ARG A 218 12.11 11.94 -4.90
N ILE A 219 11.19 11.03 -5.04
CA ILE A 219 10.21 10.69 -4.01
C ILE A 219 10.74 9.48 -3.25
N VAL A 220 10.66 9.54 -1.94
CA VAL A 220 10.92 8.43 -1.02
C VAL A 220 9.64 8.15 -0.23
N TYR A 221 9.11 6.93 -0.35
CA TYR A 221 8.11 6.39 0.57
C TYR A 221 8.88 5.61 1.63
N ALA A 222 9.21 6.28 2.73
CA ALA A 222 9.95 5.68 3.83
C ALA A 222 8.99 4.92 4.74
N ASP A 223 9.35 3.68 5.06
CA ASP A 223 8.62 2.89 6.04
C ASP A 223 8.49 3.58 7.40
N SER A 224 7.55 3.13 8.22
CA SER A 224 7.23 3.72 9.53
C SER A 224 8.45 3.88 10.44
N LEU A 225 9.36 2.93 10.47
CA LEU A 225 10.60 2.94 11.25
C LEU A 225 10.44 3.45 12.70
N SER A 226 9.22 3.34 13.26
CA SER A 226 8.93 3.71 14.65
C SER A 226 9.19 2.54 15.59
N PRO A 227 9.79 2.75 16.79
CA PRO A 227 10.12 1.68 17.73
C PRO A 227 8.91 1.24 18.56
N VAL A 228 7.81 0.90 17.88
CA VAL A 228 6.61 0.34 18.48
C VAL A 228 6.76 -1.17 18.57
N SER A 229 6.35 -1.75 19.69
CA SER A 229 6.36 -3.20 19.91
C SER A 229 5.30 -3.61 20.91
N ALA A 230 4.99 -4.90 20.96
CA ALA A 230 4.23 -5.51 22.06
C ALA A 230 4.94 -5.28 23.40
N ASP A 231 4.16 -5.22 24.49
CA ASP A 231 4.70 -4.93 25.84
C ASP A 231 5.78 -5.90 26.27
N ALA A 232 5.67 -7.17 25.86
CA ALA A 232 6.64 -8.22 26.20
C ALA A 232 7.92 -8.19 25.34
N TYR A 233 7.95 -7.41 24.26
CA TYR A 233 9.10 -7.34 23.36
C TYR A 233 10.03 -6.19 23.75
N LYS A 234 11.30 -6.49 23.94
CA LYS A 234 12.35 -5.48 24.17
C LYS A 234 13.35 -5.52 23.02
N PHE A 235 13.53 -4.40 22.34
CA PHE A 235 14.55 -4.28 21.28
C PHE A 235 15.95 -4.57 21.79
N SER A 236 16.25 -4.21 23.06
CA SER A 236 17.53 -4.46 23.71
C SER A 236 17.88 -5.95 23.85
N ASP A 237 16.89 -6.84 23.86
CA ASP A 237 17.09 -8.29 23.91
C ASP A 237 17.44 -8.90 22.54
N HIS A 238 17.34 -8.11 21.46
CA HIS A 238 17.54 -8.54 20.08
C HIS A 238 18.68 -7.76 19.40
N PRO A 239 19.96 -7.88 19.81
CA PRO A 239 21.05 -7.02 19.35
C PRO A 239 21.33 -7.11 17.83
N ALA A 240 21.13 -8.25 17.20
CA ALA A 240 21.27 -8.40 15.77
C ALA A 240 20.18 -7.60 15.02
N TYR A 241 18.91 -7.74 15.42
CA TYR A 241 17.79 -6.99 14.86
C TYR A 241 17.96 -5.48 15.06
N LEU A 242 18.42 -5.07 16.24
CA LEU A 242 18.72 -3.67 16.54
C LEU A 242 19.84 -3.09 15.65
N THR A 243 20.82 -3.91 15.30
CA THR A 243 21.88 -3.51 14.33
C THR A 243 21.26 -3.25 12.95
N ASP A 244 20.38 -4.14 12.46
CA ASP A 244 19.71 -3.99 11.19
C ASP A 244 18.77 -2.78 11.18
N TYR A 245 18.07 -2.52 12.29
CA TYR A 245 17.21 -1.36 12.47
C TYR A 245 18.00 -0.04 12.36
N ARG A 246 19.11 0.08 13.08
CA ARG A 246 20.00 1.26 12.99
C ARG A 246 20.57 1.44 11.59
N ALA A 247 20.89 0.35 10.89
CA ALA A 247 21.33 0.40 9.50
C ALA A 247 20.19 0.86 8.57
N SER A 248 18.94 0.52 8.86
CA SER A 248 17.77 1.01 8.11
C SER A 248 17.60 2.52 8.23
N LEU A 249 17.70 3.06 9.43
CA LEU A 249 17.71 4.52 9.67
C LEU A 249 18.82 5.22 8.89
N THR A 250 20.03 4.63 8.88
CA THR A 250 21.17 5.18 8.12
C THR A 250 20.93 5.15 6.60
N ARG A 251 20.22 4.12 6.07
CA ARG A 251 19.86 4.07 4.65
C ARG A 251 18.89 5.19 4.27
N ILE A 252 17.89 5.47 5.11
CA ILE A 252 16.92 6.55 4.85
C ILE A 252 17.59 7.93 5.01
N GLU A 253 18.47 8.12 6.00
CA GLU A 253 19.23 9.33 6.20
C GLU A 253 20.14 9.68 4.98
N ALA A 254 20.74 8.66 4.38
CA ALA A 254 21.71 8.85 3.29
C ALA A 254 21.11 8.91 1.88
N ILE A 255 19.81 8.58 1.72
CA ILE A 255 19.21 8.53 0.39
C ILE A 255 18.90 9.94 -0.14
N PRO A 256 19.25 10.24 -1.41
CA PRO A 256 18.78 11.47 -2.03
C PRO A 256 17.25 11.54 -2.05
N CYS A 257 16.69 12.56 -1.42
CA CYS A 257 15.25 12.70 -1.18
C CYS A 257 14.85 14.16 -1.39
N ASP A 258 13.87 14.40 -2.24
CA ASP A 258 13.29 15.73 -2.43
C ASP A 258 11.88 15.80 -1.85
N ILE A 259 11.16 14.65 -1.84
CA ILE A 259 9.81 14.50 -1.30
C ILE A 259 9.74 13.25 -0.44
N LEU A 260 9.45 13.40 0.85
CA LEU A 260 9.21 12.30 1.78
C LEU A 260 7.72 12.01 1.89
N ILE A 261 7.36 10.73 1.83
CA ILE A 261 6.03 10.19 2.16
C ILE A 261 6.23 9.07 3.19
N THR A 262 5.28 8.89 4.09
CA THR A 262 5.30 7.84 5.12
C THR A 262 3.98 7.09 5.15
N PRO A 263 3.94 5.81 5.61
CA PRO A 263 2.73 4.99 5.70
C PRO A 263 1.61 5.62 6.54
N HIS A 264 1.97 6.37 7.58
CA HIS A 264 1.05 7.25 8.30
C HIS A 264 1.31 8.71 7.88
N PRO A 265 0.31 9.43 7.30
CA PRO A 265 0.49 10.81 6.85
C PRO A 265 1.04 11.74 7.92
N SER A 266 0.65 11.55 9.18
CA SER A 266 1.09 12.37 10.32
C SER A 266 2.58 12.23 10.64
N ALA A 267 3.19 11.07 10.32
CA ALA A 267 4.59 10.82 10.66
C ALA A 267 5.60 11.69 9.86
N SER A 268 5.18 12.25 8.72
CA SER A 268 6.00 13.15 7.89
C SER A 268 5.32 14.50 7.63
N ASN A 269 4.42 14.93 8.52
CA ASN A 269 3.75 16.23 8.44
C ASN A 269 2.99 16.48 7.11
N MET A 270 2.41 15.40 6.56
CA MET A 270 1.73 15.49 5.26
C MET A 270 0.49 16.38 5.31
N LEU A 271 -0.22 16.49 6.46
CA LEU A 271 -1.38 17.37 6.60
C LEU A 271 -1.02 18.85 6.35
N ASP A 272 0.09 19.32 6.91
CA ASP A 272 0.54 20.70 6.70
C ASP A 272 0.96 20.95 5.24
N ARG A 273 1.61 19.96 4.62
CA ARG A 273 1.96 20.03 3.20
C ARG A 273 0.72 20.07 2.31
N MET A 274 -0.29 19.25 2.60
CA MET A 274 -1.58 19.26 1.88
C MET A 274 -2.37 20.54 2.09
N ALA A 275 -2.28 21.15 3.28
CA ALA A 275 -2.89 22.43 3.60
C ALA A 275 -2.14 23.63 3.00
N GLY A 276 -1.00 23.43 2.35
CA GLY A 276 -0.15 24.49 1.84
C GLY A 276 0.59 25.28 2.93
N ARG A 277 0.67 24.76 4.16
CA ARG A 277 1.40 25.35 5.28
C ARG A 277 2.88 24.96 5.31
N ALA A 278 3.24 23.88 4.64
CA ALA A 278 4.60 23.40 4.46
C ALA A 278 4.85 23.00 2.99
N PRO A 279 6.07 23.11 2.46
CA PRO A 279 6.37 22.71 1.10
C PRO A 279 6.39 21.19 0.96
N TRP A 280 6.03 20.68 -0.23
CA TRP A 280 6.21 19.27 -0.56
C TRP A 280 7.68 18.93 -0.80
N ILE A 281 8.43 19.84 -1.43
CA ILE A 281 9.85 19.66 -1.75
C ILE A 281 10.67 20.14 -0.57
N ASP A 282 11.40 19.21 0.04
CA ASP A 282 12.27 19.42 1.18
C ASP A 282 13.42 18.39 1.14
N SER A 283 14.59 18.83 0.72
CA SER A 283 15.76 17.95 0.53
C SER A 283 16.33 17.38 1.83
N GLU A 284 15.93 17.90 2.98
CA GLU A 284 16.37 17.44 4.32
C GLU A 284 15.31 16.53 4.97
N ALA A 285 14.12 16.34 4.34
CA ALA A 285 12.99 15.64 4.96
C ALA A 285 13.33 14.19 5.37
N CYS A 286 14.04 13.43 4.53
CA CYS A 286 14.44 12.06 4.86
C CYS A 286 15.52 11.99 5.96
N GLU A 287 16.48 12.90 5.95
CA GLU A 287 17.50 13.03 6.99
C GLU A 287 16.85 13.35 8.34
N ASN A 288 15.98 14.39 8.39
CA ASN A 288 15.28 14.80 9.59
C ASN A 288 14.36 13.70 10.14
N TYR A 289 13.66 12.97 9.25
CA TYR A 289 12.81 11.83 9.62
C TYR A 289 13.63 10.71 10.27
N ALA A 290 14.72 10.31 9.64
CA ALA A 290 15.59 9.26 10.16
C ALA A 290 16.26 9.66 11.49
N ALA A 291 16.67 10.92 11.63
CA ALA A 291 17.27 11.46 12.87
C ALA A 291 16.27 11.41 14.03
N ALA A 292 15.03 11.88 13.81
CA ALA A 292 13.99 11.86 14.83
C ALA A 292 13.63 10.44 15.28
N LEU A 293 13.57 9.49 14.34
CA LEU A 293 13.30 8.09 14.68
C LEU A 293 14.48 7.40 15.36
N ARG A 294 15.70 7.80 15.04
CA ARG A 294 16.91 7.34 15.75
C ARG A 294 16.86 7.77 17.21
N GLU A 295 16.53 9.02 17.50
CA GLU A 295 16.37 9.53 18.86
C GLU A 295 15.31 8.72 19.63
N ARG A 296 14.14 8.53 19.07
CA ARG A 296 13.06 7.72 19.66
C ARG A 296 13.48 6.27 19.92
N LEU A 297 14.27 5.67 19.03
CA LEU A 297 14.78 4.32 19.22
C LEU A 297 15.77 4.25 20.39
N GLU A 298 16.71 5.19 20.47
CA GLU A 298 17.68 5.21 21.57
C GLU A 298 17.01 5.52 22.92
N GLU A 299 16.02 6.41 22.97
CA GLU A 299 15.19 6.64 24.16
C GLU A 299 14.46 5.37 24.61
N ARG A 300 13.86 4.63 23.64
CA ARG A 300 13.21 3.35 23.93
C ARG A 300 14.18 2.34 24.53
N ILE A 301 15.38 2.20 23.96
CA ILE A 301 16.40 1.27 24.48
C ILE A 301 16.88 1.67 25.86
N GLN A 302 17.10 2.97 26.11
CA GLN A 302 17.48 3.46 27.44
C GLN A 302 16.42 3.13 28.49
N LYS A 303 15.14 3.29 28.16
CA LYS A 303 14.03 2.93 29.02
C LYS A 303 14.00 1.43 29.31
N GLU A 304 14.17 0.58 28.29
CA GLU A 304 14.21 -0.89 28.46
C GLU A 304 15.35 -1.36 29.37
N GLN A 305 16.50 -0.67 29.35
CA GLN A 305 17.68 -1.00 30.17
C GLN A 305 17.61 -0.44 31.60
N GLY A 306 16.74 0.55 31.83
CA GLY A 306 16.55 1.16 33.15
C GLY A 306 15.47 0.50 33.99
N GLU A 307 14.72 -0.43 33.43
CA GLU A 307 13.74 -1.29 34.11
C GLU A 307 14.38 -2.62 34.56
#